data_50ef622b0b5d3e7619789994f950e76f
#
_entry.id   50ef622b0b5d3e7619789994f950e76f
#
_cell.length_a   1.000
_cell.length_b   1.000
_cell.length_c   1.000
_cell.angle_alpha   90.00
_cell.angle_beta   90.00
_cell.angle_gamma   90.00
#
_symmetry.space_group_name_H-M   'P 1'
#
loop_
_entity.id
_entity.type
_entity.pdbx_description
1 polymer ?
#
loop_
_entity_poly.entity_id
_entity_poly.type
_entity_poly.pdbx_seq_one_letter_code
_entity_poly.pdbx_strand_id
1 'polypeptide(L)'
;LSIQPYINASIIIQLLTVAIPALGRMAKEGDEGRKKLGTITRYTTVGLGLLQGFAYYMYLRNTNANTSGEALSAGYIVSAPFRDGFAGVFVAITIVLIFTAGTALMMWLGEQINQFGIGNGISILLFAGIVSRLPTTLATFWTYFSMASQGGSYTKYYFLVPLVLVLFLALIW
;
A
#
# COMPACT_ATOMS: atom_id res chain seq x y z
N LEU A 1 2.19 -4.35 -2.29
CA LEU A 1 1.36 -3.23 -2.71
C LEU A 1 -0.08 -3.56 -2.33
N SER A 2 -0.70 -2.68 -1.59
CA SER A 2 -2.03 -2.83 -1.01
C SER A 2 -3.08 -2.14 -1.92
N ILE A 3 -4.24 -1.82 -1.37
CA ILE A 3 -5.29 -1.01 -1.99
C ILE A 3 -4.86 0.44 -2.31
N GLN A 4 -3.66 0.84 -1.90
CA GLN A 4 -3.13 2.20 -2.03
C GLN A 4 -3.28 2.82 -3.44
N PRO A 5 -2.94 2.14 -4.57
CA PRO A 5 -3.11 2.70 -5.90
C PRO A 5 -4.57 3.04 -6.23
N TYR A 6 -5.50 2.21 -5.76
CA TYR A 6 -6.93 2.43 -5.97
C TYR A 6 -7.46 3.62 -5.17
N ILE A 7 -7.01 3.77 -3.92
CA ILE A 7 -7.38 4.92 -3.08
C ILE A 7 -6.87 6.21 -3.71
N ASN A 8 -5.60 6.23 -4.10
CA ASN A 8 -4.97 7.39 -4.72
C ASN A 8 -5.69 7.76 -6.03
N ALA A 9 -6.00 6.77 -6.89
CA ALA A 9 -6.76 6.99 -8.11
C ALA A 9 -8.15 7.58 -7.81
N SER A 10 -8.86 7.04 -6.83
CA SER A 10 -10.19 7.51 -6.44
C SER A 10 -10.16 8.95 -5.94
N ILE A 11 -9.19 9.31 -5.10
CA ILE A 11 -9.01 10.68 -4.61
C ILE A 11 -8.66 11.62 -5.75
N ILE A 12 -7.73 11.23 -6.64
CA ILE A 12 -7.34 12.03 -7.79
C ILE A 12 -8.56 12.32 -8.68
N ILE A 13 -9.35 11.31 -9.00
CA ILE A 13 -10.53 11.48 -9.85
C ILE A 13 -11.57 12.36 -9.16
N GLN A 14 -11.79 12.20 -7.84
CA GLN A 14 -12.70 13.08 -7.08
C GLN A 14 -12.24 14.54 -7.12
N LEU A 15 -10.96 14.80 -6.95
CA LEU A 15 -10.41 16.16 -7.05
C LEU A 15 -10.52 16.70 -8.49
N LEU A 16 -10.27 15.88 -9.49
CA LEU A 16 -10.42 16.26 -10.90
C LEU A 16 -11.88 16.57 -11.28
N THR A 17 -12.88 15.95 -10.65
CA THR A 17 -14.30 16.31 -10.88
C THR A 17 -14.62 17.71 -10.38
N VAL A 18 -13.89 18.23 -9.42
CA VAL A 18 -14.02 19.61 -8.93
C VAL A 18 -13.20 20.57 -9.80
N ALA A 19 -11.99 20.17 -10.18
CA ALA A 19 -11.07 21.03 -10.94
C ALA A 19 -11.43 21.15 -12.42
N ILE A 20 -11.96 20.08 -13.03
CA ILE A 20 -12.27 20.03 -14.47
C ILE A 20 -13.79 20.05 -14.66
N PRO A 21 -14.38 21.14 -15.22
CA PRO A 21 -15.83 21.27 -15.39
C PRO A 21 -16.47 20.15 -16.22
N ALA A 22 -15.71 19.58 -17.17
CA ALA A 22 -16.18 18.47 -18.00
C ALA A 22 -16.44 17.19 -17.15
N LEU A 23 -15.52 16.84 -16.25
CA LEU A 23 -15.68 15.71 -15.33
C LEU A 23 -16.73 16.00 -14.25
N GLY A 24 -16.85 17.27 -13.83
CA GLY A 24 -17.88 17.71 -12.90
C GLY A 24 -19.30 17.59 -13.50
N ARG A 25 -19.47 17.83 -14.81
CA ARG A 25 -20.75 17.58 -15.51
C ARG A 25 -21.08 16.09 -15.55
N MET A 26 -20.10 15.25 -15.90
CA MET A 26 -20.27 13.78 -15.88
C MET A 26 -20.67 13.27 -14.50
N ALA A 27 -20.11 13.83 -13.42
CA ALA A 27 -20.49 13.46 -12.06
C ALA A 27 -21.95 13.78 -11.73
N LYS A 28 -22.54 14.80 -12.39
CA LYS A 28 -23.95 15.24 -12.24
C LYS A 28 -24.91 14.54 -13.18
N GLU A 29 -24.44 13.83 -14.19
CA GLU A 29 -25.27 13.11 -15.19
C GLU A 29 -25.95 11.84 -14.65
N GLY A 30 -25.92 11.62 -13.33
CA GLY A 30 -26.56 10.47 -12.69
C GLY A 30 -25.77 9.16 -12.85
N ASP A 31 -26.47 8.04 -13.05
CA ASP A 31 -25.87 6.71 -13.04
C ASP A 31 -24.91 6.43 -14.21
N GLU A 32 -25.18 7.01 -15.38
CA GLU A 32 -24.27 6.88 -16.54
C GLU A 32 -22.95 7.61 -16.32
N GLY A 33 -23.00 8.82 -15.79
CA GLY A 33 -21.79 9.58 -15.46
C GLY A 33 -20.95 8.91 -14.38
N ARG A 34 -21.57 8.34 -13.35
CA ARG A 34 -20.89 7.57 -12.31
C ARG A 34 -20.21 6.31 -12.86
N LYS A 35 -20.83 5.60 -13.79
CA LYS A 35 -20.22 4.45 -14.46
C LYS A 35 -18.99 4.86 -15.27
N LYS A 36 -19.06 5.97 -16.03
CA LYS A 36 -17.92 6.51 -16.79
C LYS A 36 -16.76 6.90 -15.86
N LEU A 37 -17.05 7.62 -14.76
CA LEU A 37 -16.04 7.97 -13.77
C LEU A 37 -15.42 6.73 -13.12
N GLY A 38 -16.20 5.71 -12.80
CA GLY A 38 -15.71 4.43 -12.31
C GLY A 38 -14.75 3.77 -13.29
N THR A 39 -15.05 3.79 -14.59
CA THR A 39 -14.17 3.26 -15.63
C THR A 39 -12.85 4.04 -15.70
N ILE A 40 -12.88 5.37 -15.64
CA ILE A 40 -11.67 6.20 -15.61
C ILE A 40 -10.84 5.88 -14.36
N THR A 41 -11.47 5.73 -13.20
CA THR A 41 -10.80 5.35 -11.96
C THR A 41 -10.10 4.00 -12.09
N ARG A 42 -10.73 3.02 -12.75
CA ARG A 42 -10.11 1.69 -13.00
C ARG A 42 -8.85 1.80 -13.83
N TYR A 43 -8.89 2.51 -14.96
CA TYR A 43 -7.72 2.70 -15.82
C TYR A 43 -6.60 3.46 -15.09
N THR A 44 -6.95 4.50 -14.34
CA THR A 44 -6.00 5.26 -13.52
C THR A 44 -5.37 4.37 -12.45
N THR A 45 -6.16 3.51 -11.80
CA THR A 45 -5.67 2.55 -10.79
C THR A 45 -4.65 1.58 -11.37
N VAL A 46 -4.94 1.01 -12.54
CA VAL A 46 -4.02 0.10 -13.24
C VAL A 46 -2.74 0.83 -13.62
N GLY A 47 -2.85 2.05 -14.18
CA GLY A 47 -1.70 2.88 -14.51
C GLY A 47 -0.81 3.20 -13.31
N LEU A 48 -1.41 3.60 -12.19
CA LEU A 48 -0.69 3.84 -10.94
C LEU A 48 -0.09 2.53 -10.37
N GLY A 49 -0.80 1.41 -10.50
CA GLY A 49 -0.31 0.10 -10.08
C GLY A 49 0.95 -0.32 -10.86
N LEU A 50 0.97 -0.10 -12.18
CA LEU A 50 2.14 -0.33 -13.02
C LEU A 50 3.32 0.55 -12.60
N LEU A 51 3.07 1.84 -12.40
CA LEU A 51 4.11 2.79 -12.01
C LEU A 51 4.69 2.44 -10.64
N GLN A 52 3.86 2.15 -9.66
CA GLN A 52 4.29 1.73 -8.32
C GLN A 52 4.97 0.37 -8.34
N GLY A 53 4.49 -0.58 -9.15
CA GLY A 53 5.12 -1.88 -9.34
C GLY A 53 6.53 -1.75 -9.90
N PHE A 54 6.72 -0.88 -10.89
CA PHE A 54 8.03 -0.55 -11.45
C PHE A 54 8.95 0.12 -10.42
N ALA A 55 8.44 1.12 -9.68
CA ALA A 55 9.20 1.77 -8.63
C ALA A 55 9.64 0.77 -7.54
N TYR A 56 8.76 -0.15 -7.18
CA TYR A 56 9.08 -1.20 -6.20
C TYR A 56 10.12 -2.20 -6.72
N TYR A 57 10.04 -2.57 -8.01
CA TYR A 57 11.09 -3.38 -8.64
C TYR A 57 12.45 -2.68 -8.60
N MET A 58 12.50 -1.36 -8.92
CA MET A 58 13.74 -0.59 -8.82
C MET A 58 14.28 -0.52 -7.38
N TYR A 59 13.38 -0.38 -6.40
CA TYR A 59 13.74 -0.45 -5.00
C TYR A 59 14.36 -1.79 -4.64
N LEU A 60 13.73 -2.91 -5.03
CA LEU A 60 14.25 -4.26 -4.78
C LEU A 60 15.61 -4.50 -5.45
N ARG A 61 15.79 -3.98 -6.66
CA ARG A 61 17.06 -4.08 -7.39
C ARG A 61 18.19 -3.28 -6.72
N ASN A 62 17.86 -2.10 -6.20
CA ASN A 62 18.82 -1.21 -5.54
C ASN A 62 19.04 -1.54 -4.06
N THR A 63 18.16 -2.30 -3.44
CA THR A 63 18.33 -2.82 -2.08
C THR A 63 19.34 -3.95 -2.12
N ASN A 64 20.60 -3.54 -2.34
CA ASN A 64 21.73 -4.41 -2.20
C ASN A 64 22.01 -4.63 -0.72
N ALA A 65 22.63 -5.74 -0.44
CA ALA A 65 23.26 -6.29 0.74
C ALA A 65 23.89 -5.34 1.78
N ASN A 66 23.62 -4.07 1.78
CA ASN A 66 23.96 -3.17 2.88
C ASN A 66 23.04 -3.37 4.10
N THR A 67 22.02 -4.21 3.97
CA THR A 67 21.29 -4.74 5.12
C THR A 67 22.11 -5.93 5.62
N SER A 68 23.10 -5.61 6.42
CA SER A 68 23.91 -6.53 7.23
C SER A 68 22.98 -7.34 8.16
N GLY A 69 22.43 -8.38 7.65
CA GLY A 69 21.64 -9.34 8.39
C GLY A 69 21.81 -10.67 7.70
N GLU A 70 22.42 -11.58 8.39
CA GLU A 70 22.83 -12.96 8.09
C GLU A 70 21.83 -13.86 7.35
N ALA A 71 20.78 -13.34 6.74
CA ALA A 71 19.67 -14.16 6.25
C ALA A 71 19.73 -14.50 4.76
N LEU A 72 20.57 -13.87 3.95
CA LEU A 72 20.73 -14.25 2.54
C LEU A 72 22.21 -14.33 2.20
N SER A 73 22.73 -15.52 2.15
CA SER A 73 24.10 -15.86 1.77
C SER A 73 24.55 -15.44 0.36
N ALA A 74 23.74 -14.63 -0.32
CA ALA A 74 24.04 -14.03 -1.62
C ALA A 74 23.79 -12.52 -1.70
N GLY A 75 23.29 -11.86 -0.64
CA GLY A 75 23.20 -10.40 -0.55
C GLY A 75 22.26 -9.68 -1.51
N TYR A 76 21.42 -10.39 -2.25
CA TYR A 76 20.51 -9.80 -3.23
C TYR A 76 19.10 -10.38 -3.09
N ILE A 77 18.09 -9.53 -3.08
CA ILE A 77 16.67 -9.95 -3.11
C ILE A 77 16.35 -10.56 -4.46
N VAL A 78 16.96 -10.06 -5.54
CA VAL A 78 16.92 -10.67 -6.87
C VAL A 78 18.23 -11.40 -7.11
N SER A 79 18.18 -12.71 -7.28
CA SER A 79 19.37 -13.55 -7.50
C SER A 79 20.19 -13.06 -8.70
N ALA A 80 21.52 -13.15 -8.59
CA ALA A 80 22.46 -12.67 -9.60
C ALA A 80 22.14 -13.11 -11.05
N PRO A 81 21.78 -14.37 -11.35
CA PRO A 81 21.48 -14.80 -12.71
C PRO A 81 20.22 -14.15 -13.31
N PHE A 82 19.34 -13.60 -12.46
CA PHE A 82 18.09 -12.94 -12.86
C PHE A 82 18.14 -11.41 -12.79
N ARG A 83 19.31 -10.83 -12.56
CA ARG A 83 19.50 -9.41 -12.38
C ARG A 83 19.82 -8.67 -13.68
N ASP A 84 20.57 -9.31 -14.56
CA ASP A 84 21.12 -8.71 -15.77
C ASP A 84 20.71 -9.49 -17.03
N GLY A 85 20.75 -8.82 -18.17
CA GLY A 85 20.42 -9.39 -19.47
C GLY A 85 18.92 -9.62 -19.70
N PHE A 86 18.61 -10.53 -20.61
CA PHE A 86 17.21 -10.85 -21.00
C PHE A 86 16.39 -11.42 -19.83
N ALA A 87 17.01 -12.25 -19.00
CA ALA A 87 16.37 -12.81 -17.82
C ALA A 87 15.95 -11.72 -16.81
N GLY A 88 16.78 -10.69 -16.63
CA GLY A 88 16.47 -9.57 -15.73
C GLY A 88 15.26 -8.76 -16.19
N VAL A 89 15.12 -8.54 -17.49
CA VAL A 89 13.94 -7.87 -18.07
C VAL A 89 12.68 -8.69 -17.87
N PHE A 90 12.76 -10.00 -18.09
CA PHE A 90 11.62 -10.91 -17.91
C PHE A 90 11.15 -10.92 -16.45
N VAL A 91 12.08 -10.99 -15.49
CA VAL A 91 11.76 -10.93 -14.05
C VAL A 91 11.18 -9.58 -13.67
N ALA A 92 11.69 -8.47 -14.21
CA ALA A 92 11.14 -7.14 -13.99
C ALA A 92 9.67 -7.06 -14.42
N ILE A 93 9.38 -7.48 -15.65
CA ILE A 93 8.02 -7.51 -16.20
C ILE A 93 7.11 -8.39 -15.33
N THR A 94 7.56 -9.57 -14.96
CA THR A 94 6.79 -10.50 -14.12
C THR A 94 6.45 -9.89 -12.77
N ILE A 95 7.41 -9.29 -12.10
CA ILE A 95 7.19 -8.64 -10.79
C ILE A 95 6.18 -7.50 -10.93
N VAL A 96 6.34 -6.62 -11.93
CA VAL A 96 5.44 -5.49 -12.16
C VAL A 96 4.03 -5.99 -12.46
N LEU A 97 3.88 -7.01 -13.30
CA LEU A 97 2.57 -7.58 -13.63
C LEU A 97 1.89 -8.22 -12.42
N ILE A 98 2.63 -8.97 -11.58
CA ILE A 98 2.07 -9.58 -10.37
C ILE A 98 1.56 -8.50 -9.40
N PHE A 99 2.33 -7.44 -9.18
CA PHE A 99 1.90 -6.35 -8.30
C PHE A 99 0.68 -5.61 -8.86
N THR A 100 0.64 -5.40 -10.17
CA THR A 100 -0.50 -4.75 -10.84
C THR A 100 -1.74 -5.62 -10.79
N ALA A 101 -1.59 -6.93 -11.02
CA ALA A 101 -2.69 -7.89 -10.90
C ALA A 101 -3.27 -7.93 -9.47
N GLY A 102 -2.39 -7.92 -8.46
CA GLY A 102 -2.82 -7.82 -7.04
C GLY A 102 -3.61 -6.55 -6.76
N THR A 103 -3.19 -5.40 -7.31
CA THR A 103 -3.91 -4.12 -7.19
C THR A 103 -5.27 -4.18 -7.89
N ALA A 104 -5.34 -4.76 -9.09
CA ALA A 104 -6.57 -4.91 -9.84
C ALA A 104 -7.56 -5.83 -9.11
N LEU A 105 -7.08 -6.90 -8.49
CA LEU A 105 -7.89 -7.81 -7.69
C LEU A 105 -8.48 -7.10 -6.46
N MET A 106 -7.67 -6.31 -5.75
CA MET A 106 -8.15 -5.53 -4.59
C MET A 106 -9.18 -4.46 -5.01
N MET A 107 -8.99 -3.82 -6.15
CA MET A 107 -9.97 -2.90 -6.74
C MET A 107 -11.29 -3.62 -7.03
N TRP A 108 -11.23 -4.76 -7.69
CA TRP A 108 -12.41 -5.57 -7.99
C TRP A 108 -13.16 -5.99 -6.72
N LEU A 109 -12.45 -6.43 -5.68
CA LEU A 109 -13.06 -6.77 -4.39
C LEU A 109 -13.77 -5.55 -3.77
N GLY A 110 -13.15 -4.37 -3.79
CA GLY A 110 -13.76 -3.14 -3.30
C GLY A 110 -15.05 -2.79 -4.03
N GLU A 111 -15.08 -2.98 -5.34
CA GLU A 111 -16.27 -2.77 -6.16
C GLU A 111 -17.37 -3.79 -5.88
N GLN A 112 -17.02 -5.06 -5.68
CA GLN A 112 -17.99 -6.10 -5.30
C GLN A 112 -18.66 -5.76 -3.95
N ILE A 113 -17.88 -5.35 -2.94
CA ILE A 113 -18.43 -4.95 -1.64
C ILE A 113 -19.42 -3.79 -1.80
N ASN A 114 -19.11 -2.80 -2.65
CA ASN A 114 -20.01 -1.69 -2.96
C ASN A 114 -21.31 -2.17 -3.63
N GLN A 115 -21.22 -3.13 -4.56
CA GLN A 115 -22.38 -3.67 -5.29
C GLN A 115 -23.30 -4.49 -4.39
N PHE A 116 -22.74 -5.24 -3.45
CA PHE A 116 -23.53 -6.01 -2.48
C PHE A 116 -24.12 -5.16 -1.35
N GLY A 117 -23.87 -3.86 -1.33
CA GLY A 117 -24.51 -2.93 -0.39
C GLY A 117 -24.05 -3.05 1.06
N ILE A 118 -22.93 -3.70 1.33
CA ILE A 118 -22.37 -3.85 2.68
C ILE A 118 -21.76 -2.54 3.23
N GLY A 119 -21.77 -1.48 2.43
CA GLY A 119 -21.20 -0.18 2.77
C GLY A 119 -20.12 0.26 1.77
N ASN A 120 -19.23 1.16 2.19
CA ASN A 120 -18.14 1.61 1.34
C ASN A 120 -17.01 0.58 1.31
N GLY A 121 -16.86 -0.13 0.17
CA GLY A 121 -15.88 -1.18 0.00
C GLY A 121 -14.43 -0.74 0.23
N ILE A 122 -14.09 0.51 -0.14
CA ILE A 122 -12.76 1.07 0.11
C ILE A 122 -12.49 1.16 1.62
N SER A 123 -13.46 1.69 2.37
CA SER A 123 -13.34 1.84 3.82
C SER A 123 -13.22 0.49 4.53
N ILE A 124 -13.97 -0.52 4.10
CA ILE A 124 -13.90 -1.88 4.66
C ILE A 124 -12.53 -2.51 4.39
N LEU A 125 -12.02 -2.39 3.18
CA LEU A 125 -10.70 -2.93 2.83
C LEU A 125 -9.56 -2.19 3.56
N LEU A 126 -9.68 -0.87 3.73
CA LEU A 126 -8.75 -0.09 4.55
C LEU A 126 -8.78 -0.54 6.00
N PHE A 127 -9.96 -0.66 6.58
CA PHE A 127 -10.16 -1.13 7.95
C PHE A 127 -9.53 -2.52 8.14
N ALA A 128 -9.83 -3.47 7.25
CA ALA A 128 -9.23 -4.80 7.28
C ALA A 128 -7.69 -4.75 7.19
N GLY A 129 -7.14 -3.88 6.34
CA GLY A 129 -5.70 -3.67 6.21
C GLY A 129 -5.04 -3.11 7.47
N ILE A 130 -5.72 -2.23 8.20
CA ILE A 130 -5.24 -1.68 9.48
C ILE A 130 -5.33 -2.74 10.57
N VAL A 131 -6.49 -3.41 10.70
CA VAL A 131 -6.72 -4.43 11.72
C VAL A 131 -5.77 -5.61 11.56
N SER A 132 -5.46 -6.02 10.34
CA SER A 132 -4.51 -7.12 10.08
C SER A 132 -3.10 -6.86 10.60
N ARG A 133 -2.73 -5.59 10.77
CA ARG A 133 -1.42 -5.18 11.30
C ARG A 133 -1.39 -5.05 12.83
N LEU A 134 -2.54 -4.99 13.50
CA LEU A 134 -2.60 -4.84 14.96
C LEU A 134 -1.82 -5.91 15.72
N PRO A 135 -1.92 -7.23 15.39
CA PRO A 135 -1.16 -8.25 16.12
C PRO A 135 0.36 -8.04 16.01
N THR A 136 0.84 -7.70 14.82
CA THR A 136 2.27 -7.44 14.58
C THR A 136 2.75 -6.18 15.31
N THR A 137 1.94 -5.13 15.31
CA THR A 137 2.23 -3.89 16.02
C THR A 137 2.29 -4.13 17.52
N LEU A 138 1.34 -4.86 18.08
CA LEU A 138 1.33 -5.22 19.51
C LEU A 138 2.54 -6.07 19.88
N ALA A 139 2.91 -7.06 19.06
CA ALA A 139 4.11 -7.86 19.26
C ALA A 139 5.39 -7.00 19.25
N THR A 140 5.46 -6.04 18.34
CA THR A 140 6.58 -5.10 18.27
C THR A 140 6.65 -4.20 19.51
N PHE A 141 5.52 -3.67 19.97
CA PHE A 141 5.44 -2.92 21.24
C PHE A 141 5.91 -3.76 22.43
N TRP A 142 5.45 -5.02 22.51
CA TRP A 142 5.87 -5.95 23.55
C TRP A 142 7.37 -6.20 23.54
N THR A 143 7.95 -6.37 22.34
CA THR A 143 9.40 -6.57 22.18
C THR A 143 10.19 -5.34 22.66
N TYR A 144 9.79 -4.14 22.25
CA TYR A 144 10.45 -2.91 22.71
C TYR A 144 10.29 -2.70 24.22
N PHE A 145 9.13 -3.01 24.78
CA PHE A 145 8.88 -2.92 26.21
C PHE A 145 9.76 -3.91 26.99
N SER A 146 9.85 -5.15 26.54
CA SER A 146 10.69 -6.17 27.18
C SER A 146 12.19 -5.85 27.08
N MET A 147 12.65 -5.30 25.95
CA MET A 147 14.03 -4.83 25.80
C MET A 147 14.32 -3.63 26.72
N ALA A 148 13.38 -2.72 26.88
CA ALA A 148 13.53 -1.58 27.78
C ALA A 148 13.60 -2.00 29.25
N SER A 149 12.93 -3.08 29.65
CA SER A 149 12.94 -3.59 31.02
C SER A 149 14.24 -4.29 31.42
N GLN A 150 15.04 -4.75 30.43
CA GLN A 150 16.31 -5.45 30.70
C GLN A 150 17.50 -4.51 30.97
N GLY A 151 17.30 -3.21 30.94
CA GLY A 151 18.30 -2.20 31.28
C GLY A 151 19.39 -2.02 30.22
N GLY A 152 19.96 -0.83 30.15
CA GLY A 152 21.01 -0.48 29.21
C GLY A 152 20.63 0.69 28.29
N SER A 153 21.21 0.76 27.12
CA SER A 153 21.00 1.84 26.14
C SER A 153 19.54 2.00 25.68
N TYR A 154 18.68 1.05 26.00
CA TYR A 154 17.27 0.99 25.62
C TYR A 154 16.30 1.62 26.63
N THR A 155 16.77 2.12 27.77
CA THR A 155 15.94 2.76 28.80
C THR A 155 15.12 3.94 28.26
N LYS A 156 15.57 4.57 27.19
CA LYS A 156 14.85 5.65 26.50
C LYS A 156 13.50 5.18 25.94
N TYR A 157 13.38 3.93 25.53
CA TYR A 157 12.14 3.38 24.95
C TYR A 157 11.06 3.16 26.02
N TYR A 158 11.45 2.97 27.27
CA TYR A 158 10.51 2.83 28.39
C TYR A 158 9.64 4.09 28.56
N PHE A 159 10.19 5.26 28.25
CA PHE A 159 9.48 6.53 28.30
C PHE A 159 8.83 6.90 26.96
N LEU A 160 9.49 6.55 25.86
CA LEU A 160 9.06 6.91 24.50
C LEU A 160 7.83 6.16 24.05
N VAL A 161 7.70 4.88 24.41
CA VAL A 161 6.54 4.05 24.03
C VAL A 161 5.22 4.57 24.62
N PRO A 162 5.09 4.81 25.96
CA PRO A 162 3.87 5.37 26.51
C PRO A 162 3.61 6.80 26.05
N LEU A 163 4.65 7.60 25.82
CA LEU A 163 4.51 8.95 25.27
C LEU A 163 3.87 8.94 23.88
N VAL A 164 4.34 8.07 22.98
CA VAL A 164 3.77 7.92 21.62
C VAL A 164 2.33 7.45 21.70
N LEU A 165 2.01 6.54 22.62
CA LEU A 165 0.66 6.03 22.79
C LEU A 165 -0.30 7.11 23.28
N VAL A 166 0.14 7.95 24.24
CA VAL A 166 -0.63 9.11 24.74
C VAL A 166 -0.82 10.15 23.63
N LEU A 167 0.23 10.47 22.87
CA LEU A 167 0.13 11.37 21.71
C LEU A 167 -0.85 10.86 20.66
N PHE A 168 -0.83 9.54 20.38
CA PHE A 168 -1.74 8.92 19.44
C PHE A 168 -3.20 9.02 19.91
N LEU A 169 -3.45 8.73 21.20
CA LEU A 169 -4.79 8.89 21.80
C LEU A 169 -5.26 10.36 21.82
N ALA A 170 -4.35 11.29 22.09
CA ALA A 170 -4.66 12.72 22.03
C ALA A 170 -5.00 13.24 20.64
N LEU A 171 -4.39 12.63 19.59
CA LEU A 171 -4.66 12.93 18.18
C LEU A 171 -6.03 12.41 17.72
N ILE A 172 -6.50 11.31 18.33
CA ILE A 172 -7.81 10.73 18.02
C ILE A 172 -8.94 11.49 18.73
N TRP A 173 -8.66 12.11 19.87
CA TRP A 173 -9.64 12.85 20.69
C TRP A 173 -9.79 14.29 20.19
#